data_36ac62147a701589bb1c79112807da38
#
_entry.id   36ac62147a701589bb1c79112807da38
#
_cell.length_a   1.000
_cell.length_b   1.000
_cell.length_c   1.000
_cell.angle_alpha   90.00
_cell.angle_beta   90.00
_cell.angle_gamma   90.00
#
_symmetry.space_group_name_H-M   'P 1'
#
loop_
_entity.id
_entity.type
_entity.pdbx_description
1 polymer ?
#
loop_
_entity_poly.entity_id
_entity_poly.type
_entity_poly.pdbx_seq_one_letter_code
_entity_poly.pdbx_strand_id
1 'polypeptide(L)'
;MKNKYYSRQQRQLKYLVKKLNILLQETEGNLKTEISKLTSKIKFLVSKLNGVLSGNRMKKILGAVAIFIGISFSNTATAQYFQAPVANPFGITTGSNIIVSIPSIVDLDGDGDLDLLTQEYDDNTSSMDFKYLENVGNANAPQFNNPLTNPYNLDGDSVARFHNLVDLDGDGDLDILSLDVEELNDTINYNYGNVSHFRYYENIGTPTIPIFDTVQTNPFGLISDSSWAITDLADIDNDGDLDILMASNSDYYSYTYYGYTYTYGTPPKFKFIENIGDANNPLFNAPVDNLFGLTIPGMISSPAFTDYDNDGDLDLFVGAMDTASYYSSIIHYFENTGTNTQAQFSAPLASPFGLTPTMQFAFLEIADLDGDGDDDILAGEYYGNLMYFENDTTAPVASWDCINPGNCQDPGNGNGQYTTLSDCQTACITPVSWNCDATVGCIDPADGSGVYTSFYDCQAACNNVSVNDADLNSFNIYPNPVTNVLNINSGKEIIKVEITDILGKIIISENNPTNRINVEKLQSGLYSIKIIFKDESSIIQKIIK
;
A
#
# COMPACT_ATOMS: atom_id res chain seq x y z
N MET A 1 14.56 -29.32 -10.99
CA MET A 1 15.95 -29.33 -10.47
C MET A 1 16.33 -28.00 -9.79
N LYS A 2 15.88 -26.83 -10.27
CA LYS A 2 16.17 -25.51 -9.64
C LYS A 2 15.57 -25.40 -8.24
N ASN A 3 14.29 -25.74 -8.01
CA ASN A 3 13.63 -25.62 -6.69
C ASN A 3 14.29 -26.50 -5.59
N LYS A 4 14.73 -27.71 -5.91
CA LYS A 4 15.49 -28.53 -4.93
C LYS A 4 16.85 -27.94 -4.58
N TYR A 5 17.47 -27.19 -5.49
CA TYR A 5 18.74 -26.52 -5.23
C TYR A 5 18.56 -25.34 -4.27
N TYR A 6 17.58 -24.49 -4.52
CA TYR A 6 17.31 -23.32 -3.67
C TYR A 6 16.79 -23.68 -2.27
N SER A 7 15.91 -24.67 -2.16
CA SER A 7 15.45 -25.17 -0.87
C SER A 7 16.59 -25.77 -0.02
N ARG A 8 17.61 -26.35 -0.65
CA ARG A 8 18.82 -26.80 0.04
C ARG A 8 19.66 -25.62 0.55
N GLN A 9 19.81 -24.57 -0.25
CA GLN A 9 20.58 -23.38 0.13
C GLN A 9 19.86 -22.57 1.21
N GLN A 10 18.55 -22.45 1.16
CA GLN A 10 17.75 -21.81 2.21
C GLN A 10 17.90 -22.57 3.55
N ARG A 11 17.81 -23.90 3.55
CA ARG A 11 18.08 -24.70 4.76
C ARG A 11 19.51 -24.51 5.28
N GLN A 12 20.48 -24.42 4.39
CA GLN A 12 21.87 -24.16 4.75
C GLN A 12 22.03 -22.76 5.37
N LEU A 13 21.36 -21.75 4.81
CA LEU A 13 21.35 -20.39 5.36
C LEU A 13 20.75 -20.37 6.77
N LYS A 14 19.56 -20.94 6.96
CA LYS A 14 18.93 -21.05 8.30
C LYS A 14 19.85 -21.72 9.32
N TYR A 15 20.51 -22.81 8.94
CA TYR A 15 21.46 -23.51 9.82
C TYR A 15 22.64 -22.63 10.21
N LEU A 16 23.26 -21.92 9.25
CA LEU A 16 24.43 -21.07 9.52
C LEU A 16 24.05 -19.84 10.36
N VAL A 17 22.88 -19.27 10.14
CA VAL A 17 22.33 -18.17 10.97
C VAL A 17 22.10 -18.64 12.40
N LYS A 18 21.45 -19.80 12.60
CA LYS A 18 21.26 -20.38 13.93
C LYS A 18 22.60 -20.63 14.63
N LYS A 19 23.59 -21.16 13.91
CA LYS A 19 24.94 -21.39 14.44
C LYS A 19 25.63 -20.07 14.82
N LEU A 20 25.51 -19.03 14.00
CA LEU A 20 26.08 -17.72 14.29
C LEU A 20 25.42 -17.07 15.53
N ASN A 21 24.09 -17.15 15.65
CA ASN A 21 23.37 -16.67 16.83
C ASN A 21 23.86 -17.33 18.13
N ILE A 22 24.14 -18.63 18.11
CA ILE A 22 24.69 -19.34 19.27
C ILE A 22 26.08 -18.80 19.63
N LEU A 23 26.96 -18.67 18.65
CA LEU A 23 28.33 -18.17 18.87
C LEU A 23 28.37 -16.70 19.34
N LEU A 24 27.37 -15.88 18.96
CA LEU A 24 27.27 -14.50 19.43
C LEU A 24 26.81 -14.39 20.90
N GLN A 25 26.22 -15.44 21.45
CA GLN A 25 25.82 -15.52 22.87
C GLN A 25 26.91 -16.09 23.78
N GLU A 26 27.92 -16.71 23.20
CA GLU A 26 29.07 -17.27 23.96
C GLU A 26 30.09 -16.16 24.23
N THR A 27 30.48 -15.99 25.50
CA THR A 27 31.34 -14.88 25.95
C THR A 27 32.83 -15.20 26.04
N GLU A 28 33.26 -16.43 25.72
CA GLU A 28 34.66 -16.87 25.91
C GLU A 28 35.34 -17.32 24.60
N GLY A 29 36.59 -16.87 24.44
CA GLY A 29 37.62 -17.47 23.58
C GLY A 29 37.68 -17.00 22.13
N ASN A 30 38.65 -17.49 21.39
CA ASN A 30 39.06 -17.14 20.00
C ASN A 30 38.00 -17.33 18.91
N LEU A 31 36.77 -16.86 19.13
CA LEU A 31 35.61 -17.01 18.26
C LEU A 31 35.61 -16.12 17.01
N LYS A 32 36.47 -15.07 16.98
CA LYS A 32 36.53 -14.10 15.88
C LYS A 32 36.73 -14.74 14.51
N THR A 33 37.60 -15.76 14.42
CA THR A 33 37.88 -16.42 13.13
C THR A 33 36.71 -17.27 12.64
N GLU A 34 35.99 -17.95 13.57
CA GLU A 34 34.85 -18.78 13.23
C GLU A 34 33.64 -17.91 12.88
N ILE A 35 33.40 -16.82 13.61
CA ILE A 35 32.39 -15.81 13.32
C ILE A 35 32.63 -15.19 11.92
N SER A 36 33.88 -14.81 11.61
CA SER A 36 34.25 -14.25 10.31
C SER A 36 33.95 -15.22 9.16
N LYS A 37 34.32 -16.51 9.32
CA LYS A 37 34.04 -17.55 8.31
C LYS A 37 32.55 -17.80 8.11
N LEU A 38 31.76 -17.81 9.19
CA LEU A 38 30.32 -17.96 9.13
C LEU A 38 29.66 -16.76 8.46
N THR A 39 30.07 -15.55 8.84
CA THR A 39 29.60 -14.29 8.24
C THR A 39 29.84 -14.27 6.72
N SER A 40 31.04 -14.66 6.28
CA SER A 40 31.37 -14.73 4.85
C SER A 40 30.50 -15.75 4.10
N LYS A 41 30.24 -16.92 4.70
CA LYS A 41 29.35 -17.94 4.10
C LYS A 41 27.90 -17.48 4.06
N ILE A 42 27.43 -16.80 5.09
CA ILE A 42 26.07 -16.25 5.13
C ILE A 42 25.91 -15.18 4.04
N LYS A 43 26.84 -14.21 3.93
CA LYS A 43 26.83 -13.20 2.86
C LYS A 43 26.82 -13.83 1.46
N PHE A 44 27.60 -14.87 1.23
CA PHE A 44 27.62 -15.59 -0.05
C PHE A 44 26.27 -16.27 -0.33
N LEU A 45 25.64 -16.92 0.65
CA LEU A 45 24.34 -17.54 0.46
C LEU A 45 23.22 -16.50 0.26
N VAL A 46 23.28 -15.39 0.99
CA VAL A 46 22.37 -14.26 0.80
C VAL A 46 22.45 -13.71 -0.62
N SER A 47 23.68 -13.49 -1.15
CA SER A 47 23.85 -13.03 -2.54
C SER A 47 23.34 -14.01 -3.59
N LYS A 48 23.34 -15.32 -3.29
CA LYS A 48 22.81 -16.38 -4.18
C LYS A 48 21.31 -16.52 -4.11
N LEU A 49 20.71 -16.19 -2.98
CA LEU A 49 19.27 -16.29 -2.74
C LEU A 49 18.56 -14.93 -2.94
N ASN A 50 19.33 -13.86 -3.10
CA ASN A 50 18.79 -12.54 -3.44
C ASN A 50 18.18 -12.60 -4.86
N GLY A 51 16.93 -12.20 -4.99
CA GLY A 51 16.15 -12.38 -6.22
C GLY A 51 15.46 -13.75 -6.37
N VAL A 52 15.60 -14.66 -5.38
CA VAL A 52 14.92 -15.96 -5.33
C VAL A 52 14.04 -16.06 -4.09
N LEU A 53 14.43 -15.39 -3.01
CA LEU A 53 13.64 -15.21 -1.79
C LEU A 53 13.28 -13.76 -1.66
N SER A 54 12.04 -13.47 -1.31
CA SER A 54 11.62 -12.10 -0.97
C SER A 54 12.51 -11.52 0.14
N GLY A 55 12.68 -10.20 0.14
CA GLY A 55 13.49 -9.49 1.13
C GLY A 55 13.10 -9.86 2.57
N ASN A 56 11.81 -10.09 2.81
CA ASN A 56 11.27 -10.45 4.11
C ASN A 56 11.53 -11.91 4.51
N ARG A 57 11.38 -12.85 3.59
CA ARG A 57 11.86 -14.22 3.85
C ARG A 57 13.35 -14.22 4.21
N MET A 58 14.11 -13.35 3.56
CA MET A 58 15.53 -13.18 3.88
C MET A 58 15.72 -12.53 5.26
N LYS A 59 14.96 -11.48 5.61
CA LYS A 59 14.94 -10.85 6.94
C LYS A 59 14.52 -11.85 8.02
N LYS A 60 13.44 -12.59 7.81
CA LYS A 60 12.96 -13.63 8.75
C LYS A 60 14.00 -14.71 9.01
N ILE A 61 14.82 -15.07 8.01
CA ILE A 61 15.91 -16.05 8.16
C ILE A 61 17.11 -15.44 8.90
N LEU A 62 17.47 -14.20 8.60
CA LEU A 62 18.68 -13.56 9.13
C LEU A 62 18.44 -12.93 10.51
N GLY A 63 17.23 -12.38 10.77
CA GLY A 63 16.90 -11.74 12.04
C GLY A 63 17.95 -10.70 12.46
N ALA A 64 18.25 -10.62 13.75
CA ALA A 64 19.25 -9.69 14.29
C ALA A 64 20.68 -9.89 13.73
N VAL A 65 20.96 -11.04 13.13
CA VAL A 65 22.27 -11.34 12.50
C VAL A 65 22.50 -10.45 11.28
N ALA A 66 21.46 -9.98 10.59
CA ALA A 66 21.57 -9.08 9.45
C ALA A 66 22.34 -7.80 9.81
N ILE A 67 22.01 -7.20 10.95
CA ILE A 67 22.67 -5.97 11.45
C ILE A 67 24.15 -6.26 11.76
N PHE A 68 24.40 -7.38 12.43
CA PHE A 68 25.76 -7.76 12.82
C PHE A 68 26.68 -8.00 11.62
N ILE A 69 26.19 -8.61 10.56
CA ILE A 69 26.98 -8.90 9.35
C ILE A 69 26.97 -7.75 8.33
N GLY A 70 26.34 -6.62 8.66
CA GLY A 70 26.33 -5.41 7.82
C GLY A 70 25.55 -5.62 6.51
N ILE A 71 24.50 -6.44 6.54
CA ILE A 71 23.52 -6.53 5.44
C ILE A 71 22.42 -5.53 5.75
N SER A 72 22.41 -4.43 5.00
CA SER A 72 21.27 -3.51 5.00
C SER A 72 20.29 -4.01 3.95
N PHE A 73 19.09 -4.33 4.40
CA PHE A 73 17.96 -4.42 3.48
C PHE A 73 17.46 -2.98 3.33
N SER A 74 17.72 -2.37 2.19
CA SER A 74 16.93 -1.22 1.81
C SER A 74 15.50 -1.75 1.61
N ASN A 75 14.59 -1.39 2.51
CA ASN A 75 13.23 -1.29 2.11
C ASN A 75 13.18 -0.12 1.12
N THR A 76 13.42 -0.36 -0.12
CA THR A 76 12.66 0.31 -1.14
C THR A 76 11.31 -0.38 -1.02
N ALA A 77 10.36 0.22 -0.34
CA ALA A 77 8.98 -0.03 -0.65
C ALA A 77 8.90 0.26 -2.16
N THR A 78 8.93 -0.76 -2.97
CA THR A 78 8.48 -0.67 -4.34
C THR A 78 7.00 -0.36 -4.17
N ALA A 79 6.57 0.81 -4.60
CA ALA A 79 5.16 1.13 -4.58
C ALA A 79 4.49 0.06 -5.45
N GLN A 80 3.79 -0.85 -4.80
CA GLN A 80 2.98 -1.84 -5.47
C GLN A 80 1.83 -1.09 -6.13
N TYR A 81 1.49 -1.45 -7.33
CA TYR A 81 0.50 -0.74 -8.14
C TYR A 81 -0.26 -1.73 -9.01
N PHE A 82 -1.56 -1.77 -8.83
CA PHE A 82 -2.41 -2.62 -9.63
C PHE A 82 -2.65 -2.06 -11.02
N GLN A 83 -2.50 -2.88 -12.03
CA GLN A 83 -2.82 -2.56 -13.41
C GLN A 83 -4.34 -2.40 -13.61
N ALA A 84 -4.74 -1.83 -14.74
CA ALA A 84 -6.16 -1.75 -15.08
C ALA A 84 -6.74 -3.18 -15.20
N PRO A 85 -7.91 -3.47 -14.59
CA PRO A 85 -8.39 -4.84 -14.48
C PRO A 85 -8.72 -5.47 -15.84
N VAL A 86 -8.44 -6.75 -15.95
CA VAL A 86 -8.76 -7.58 -17.10
C VAL A 86 -9.88 -8.56 -16.72
N ALA A 87 -10.98 -8.56 -17.47
CA ALA A 87 -12.07 -9.49 -17.24
C ALA A 87 -11.74 -10.87 -17.77
N ASN A 88 -11.96 -11.90 -16.96
CA ASN A 88 -11.80 -13.30 -17.30
C ASN A 88 -10.44 -13.59 -17.98
N PRO A 89 -9.30 -13.31 -17.31
CA PRO A 89 -7.97 -13.47 -17.87
C PRO A 89 -7.62 -14.95 -18.08
N PHE A 90 -6.50 -15.23 -18.71
CA PHE A 90 -5.88 -16.56 -18.79
C PHE A 90 -6.77 -17.66 -19.36
N GLY A 91 -7.77 -17.31 -20.18
CA GLY A 91 -8.71 -18.28 -20.75
C GLY A 91 -9.88 -18.67 -19.84
N ILE A 92 -10.04 -18.01 -18.70
CA ILE A 92 -11.21 -18.22 -17.83
C ILE A 92 -12.49 -18.02 -18.63
N THR A 93 -13.41 -19.00 -18.51
CA THR A 93 -14.72 -18.94 -19.13
C THR A 93 -15.78 -19.11 -18.05
N THR A 94 -16.69 -18.15 -17.95
CA THR A 94 -17.86 -18.23 -17.09
C THR A 94 -19.12 -18.54 -17.91
N GLY A 95 -20.15 -19.07 -17.27
CA GLY A 95 -21.41 -19.40 -17.95
C GLY A 95 -22.16 -18.16 -18.49
N SER A 96 -22.96 -18.31 -19.53
CA SER A 96 -23.65 -17.17 -20.19
C SER A 96 -24.77 -16.51 -19.38
N ASN A 97 -25.20 -17.09 -18.25
CA ASN A 97 -26.30 -16.60 -17.42
C ASN A 97 -25.88 -16.53 -15.94
N ILE A 98 -24.58 -16.45 -15.72
CA ILE A 98 -24.05 -16.30 -14.36
C ILE A 98 -24.21 -14.86 -13.94
N ILE A 99 -24.76 -14.65 -12.76
CA ILE A 99 -24.94 -13.31 -12.17
C ILE A 99 -24.08 -13.07 -10.93
N VAL A 100 -23.42 -14.10 -10.41
CA VAL A 100 -22.46 -13.99 -9.31
C VAL A 100 -21.40 -15.06 -9.49
N SER A 101 -20.14 -14.68 -9.36
CA SER A 101 -19.00 -15.61 -9.23
C SER A 101 -18.23 -15.28 -7.95
N ILE A 102 -17.93 -16.31 -7.16
CA ILE A 102 -17.18 -16.20 -5.91
C ILE A 102 -15.92 -17.05 -6.08
N PRO A 103 -14.75 -16.44 -6.33
CA PRO A 103 -13.52 -17.19 -6.58
C PRO A 103 -12.84 -17.68 -5.32
N SER A 104 -12.05 -18.74 -5.43
CA SER A 104 -10.95 -19.11 -4.56
C SER A 104 -9.80 -19.65 -5.40
N ILE A 105 -8.57 -19.19 -5.10
CA ILE A 105 -7.35 -19.49 -5.85
C ILE A 105 -6.44 -20.36 -4.99
N VAL A 106 -6.20 -21.60 -5.41
CA VAL A 106 -5.38 -22.57 -4.66
C VAL A 106 -4.74 -23.58 -5.60
N ASP A 107 -3.63 -24.19 -5.21
CA ASP A 107 -3.07 -25.40 -5.87
C ASP A 107 -3.86 -26.61 -5.36
N LEU A 108 -4.99 -26.93 -6.05
CA LEU A 108 -5.94 -27.94 -5.59
C LEU A 108 -5.53 -29.37 -5.98
N ASP A 109 -4.74 -29.54 -7.05
CA ASP A 109 -4.30 -30.84 -7.49
C ASP A 109 -2.82 -31.14 -7.17
N GLY A 110 -2.14 -30.18 -6.50
CA GLY A 110 -0.80 -30.35 -5.96
C GLY A 110 0.30 -30.39 -7.00
N ASP A 111 0.08 -29.87 -8.20
CA ASP A 111 1.06 -29.88 -9.27
C ASP A 111 2.02 -28.67 -9.22
N GLY A 112 1.72 -27.67 -8.40
CA GLY A 112 2.58 -26.54 -8.06
C GLY A 112 2.24 -25.25 -8.80
N ASP A 113 1.12 -25.18 -9.47
CA ASP A 113 0.51 -23.96 -9.94
C ASP A 113 -0.89 -23.74 -9.31
N LEU A 114 -1.43 -22.54 -9.44
CA LEU A 114 -2.68 -22.18 -8.78
C LEU A 114 -3.86 -22.46 -9.71
N ASP A 115 -4.83 -23.19 -9.19
CA ASP A 115 -6.12 -23.47 -9.81
C ASP A 115 -7.18 -22.46 -9.35
N LEU A 116 -8.35 -22.52 -9.97
CA LEU A 116 -9.52 -21.74 -9.60
C LEU A 116 -10.69 -22.66 -9.25
N LEU A 117 -11.15 -22.56 -8.01
CA LEU A 117 -12.47 -23.06 -7.62
C LEU A 117 -13.37 -21.85 -7.44
N THR A 118 -14.46 -21.76 -8.21
CA THR A 118 -15.45 -20.68 -8.06
C THR A 118 -16.84 -21.22 -7.79
N GLN A 119 -17.64 -20.49 -7.05
CA GLN A 119 -19.08 -20.73 -7.02
C GLN A 119 -19.79 -19.75 -7.93
N GLU A 120 -20.65 -20.25 -8.78
CA GLU A 120 -21.38 -19.48 -9.78
C GLU A 120 -22.89 -19.66 -9.61
N TYR A 121 -23.63 -18.54 -9.47
CA TYR A 121 -25.09 -18.56 -9.49
C TYR A 121 -25.60 -18.41 -10.93
N ASP A 122 -26.29 -19.45 -11.41
CA ASP A 122 -26.96 -19.46 -12.72
C ASP A 122 -28.43 -19.06 -12.57
N ASP A 123 -28.80 -17.92 -13.13
CA ASP A 123 -30.18 -17.38 -13.05
C ASP A 123 -31.22 -18.26 -13.75
N ASN A 124 -30.84 -19.07 -14.75
CA ASN A 124 -31.78 -19.94 -15.43
C ASN A 124 -32.16 -21.18 -14.61
N THR A 125 -31.20 -21.73 -13.88
CA THR A 125 -31.43 -22.94 -13.05
C THR A 125 -31.75 -22.58 -11.62
N SER A 126 -31.48 -21.33 -11.22
CA SER A 126 -31.55 -20.87 -9.82
C SER A 126 -30.71 -21.78 -8.91
N SER A 127 -29.57 -22.21 -9.38
CA SER A 127 -28.61 -23.04 -8.65
C SER A 127 -27.28 -22.30 -8.45
N MET A 128 -26.64 -22.63 -7.36
CA MET A 128 -25.27 -22.21 -7.04
C MET A 128 -24.38 -23.44 -7.18
N ASP A 129 -23.55 -23.48 -8.21
CA ASP A 129 -22.69 -24.61 -8.50
C ASP A 129 -21.22 -24.29 -8.27
N PHE A 130 -20.46 -25.27 -7.80
CA PHE A 130 -19.00 -25.20 -7.83
C PHE A 130 -18.50 -25.43 -9.25
N LYS A 131 -17.55 -24.61 -9.67
CA LYS A 131 -16.85 -24.72 -10.94
C LYS A 131 -15.36 -24.80 -10.66
N TYR A 132 -14.73 -25.87 -11.04
CA TYR A 132 -13.29 -26.04 -10.97
C TYR A 132 -12.68 -25.82 -12.36
N LEU A 133 -11.70 -24.93 -12.41
CA LEU A 133 -10.91 -24.62 -13.59
C LEU A 133 -9.45 -24.94 -13.27
N GLU A 134 -8.96 -26.06 -13.82
CA GLU A 134 -7.57 -26.48 -13.70
C GLU A 134 -6.68 -25.53 -14.49
N ASN A 135 -5.57 -25.12 -13.90
CA ASN A 135 -4.52 -24.40 -14.60
C ASN A 135 -3.65 -25.40 -15.37
N VAL A 136 -3.86 -25.51 -16.67
CA VAL A 136 -3.06 -26.37 -17.57
C VAL A 136 -1.84 -25.67 -18.14
N GLY A 137 -1.56 -24.46 -17.69
CA GLY A 137 -0.40 -23.68 -18.05
C GLY A 137 0.80 -23.99 -17.14
N ASN A 138 1.15 -23.07 -16.31
CA ASN A 138 2.12 -23.20 -15.21
C ASN A 138 2.08 -21.94 -14.35
N ALA A 139 2.68 -21.98 -13.15
CA ALA A 139 2.68 -20.89 -12.18
C ALA A 139 3.12 -19.50 -12.71
N ASN A 140 3.88 -19.40 -13.81
CA ASN A 140 4.31 -18.12 -14.37
C ASN A 140 3.61 -17.77 -15.70
N ALA A 141 2.69 -18.59 -16.14
CA ALA A 141 1.87 -18.36 -17.33
C ALA A 141 0.61 -19.21 -17.22
N PRO A 142 -0.34 -18.80 -16.35
CA PRO A 142 -1.55 -19.55 -16.10
C PRO A 142 -2.41 -19.63 -17.38
N GLN A 143 -3.09 -20.75 -17.52
CA GLN A 143 -4.07 -20.96 -18.58
C GLN A 143 -5.13 -21.96 -18.08
N PHE A 144 -6.34 -21.49 -17.91
CA PHE A 144 -7.39 -22.28 -17.31
C PHE A 144 -8.17 -23.11 -18.34
N ASN A 145 -8.48 -24.33 -17.94
CA ASN A 145 -9.36 -25.25 -18.64
C ASN A 145 -10.82 -24.78 -18.69
N ASN A 146 -11.67 -25.47 -19.45
CA ASN A 146 -13.11 -25.34 -19.32
C ASN A 146 -13.57 -25.82 -17.92
N PRO A 147 -14.52 -25.14 -17.28
CA PRO A 147 -14.95 -25.47 -15.92
C PRO A 147 -15.59 -26.86 -15.81
N LEU A 148 -15.20 -27.61 -14.80
CA LEU A 148 -15.87 -28.81 -14.34
C LEU A 148 -16.91 -28.44 -13.29
N THR A 149 -18.16 -28.86 -13.48
CA THR A 149 -19.26 -28.55 -12.56
C THR A 149 -19.32 -29.57 -11.44
N ASN A 150 -19.35 -29.09 -10.19
CA ASN A 150 -19.47 -29.89 -8.98
C ASN A 150 -18.53 -31.10 -8.94
N PRO A 151 -17.20 -30.90 -9.16
CA PRO A 151 -16.23 -32.00 -9.12
C PRO A 151 -16.00 -32.50 -7.69
N TYR A 152 -15.21 -33.56 -7.55
CA TYR A 152 -14.68 -34.03 -6.27
C TYR A 152 -15.72 -34.34 -5.18
N ASN A 153 -16.90 -34.79 -5.59
CA ASN A 153 -18.05 -35.06 -4.72
C ASN A 153 -18.74 -33.81 -4.10
N LEU A 154 -18.40 -32.63 -4.61
CA LEU A 154 -19.14 -31.41 -4.26
C LEU A 154 -20.54 -31.44 -4.84
N ASP A 155 -21.49 -30.88 -4.14
CA ASP A 155 -22.88 -30.72 -4.59
C ASP A 155 -23.20 -29.23 -4.76
N GLY A 156 -23.94 -28.90 -5.81
CA GLY A 156 -24.54 -27.59 -5.97
C GLY A 156 -25.84 -27.51 -5.20
N ASP A 157 -26.13 -26.34 -4.64
CA ASP A 157 -27.43 -26.07 -4.08
C ASP A 157 -27.95 -24.66 -4.44
N SER A 158 -29.14 -24.30 -3.98
CA SER A 158 -29.74 -22.99 -4.25
C SER A 158 -29.32 -21.91 -3.26
N VAL A 159 -28.40 -22.18 -2.34
CA VAL A 159 -28.01 -21.28 -1.26
C VAL A 159 -26.64 -20.70 -1.59
N ALA A 160 -26.49 -19.35 -1.52
CA ALA A 160 -25.23 -18.69 -1.71
C ALA A 160 -24.22 -19.11 -0.62
N ARG A 161 -23.05 -19.53 -1.05
CA ARG A 161 -21.96 -19.98 -0.17
C ARG A 161 -20.73 -19.14 -0.42
N PHE A 162 -20.20 -18.53 0.63
CA PHE A 162 -18.89 -17.89 0.62
C PHE A 162 -17.90 -18.90 1.19
N HIS A 163 -16.98 -19.37 0.38
CA HIS A 163 -16.10 -20.47 0.72
C HIS A 163 -14.64 -20.05 0.74
N ASN A 164 -13.89 -20.67 1.64
CA ASN A 164 -12.44 -20.57 1.72
C ASN A 164 -11.86 -21.98 1.62
N LEU A 165 -10.78 -22.16 0.89
CA LEU A 165 -10.03 -23.41 0.82
C LEU A 165 -8.78 -23.29 1.68
N VAL A 166 -8.72 -24.10 2.73
CA VAL A 166 -7.65 -24.06 3.74
C VAL A 166 -7.41 -25.47 4.29
N ASP A 167 -6.18 -25.79 4.66
CA ASP A 167 -5.86 -26.98 5.47
C ASP A 167 -6.26 -26.66 6.93
N LEU A 168 -7.54 -26.96 7.27
CA LEU A 168 -8.11 -26.53 8.53
C LEU A 168 -7.81 -27.50 9.67
N ASP A 169 -7.62 -28.78 9.40
CA ASP A 169 -7.32 -29.79 10.41
C ASP A 169 -5.85 -30.24 10.45
N GLY A 170 -5.01 -29.63 9.59
CA GLY A 170 -3.56 -29.77 9.61
C GLY A 170 -3.05 -31.11 9.07
N ASP A 171 -3.86 -31.83 8.28
CA ASP A 171 -3.48 -33.11 7.70
C ASP A 171 -2.68 -32.99 6.40
N GLY A 172 -2.63 -31.79 5.82
CA GLY A 172 -1.80 -31.40 4.67
C GLY A 172 -2.54 -31.38 3.36
N ASP A 173 -3.85 -31.53 3.34
CA ASP A 173 -4.69 -31.28 2.17
C ASP A 173 -5.69 -30.11 2.43
N LEU A 174 -6.33 -29.62 1.37
CA LEU A 174 -7.20 -28.44 1.48
C LEU A 174 -8.64 -28.85 1.67
N ASP A 175 -9.23 -28.35 2.75
CA ASP A 175 -10.65 -28.44 3.06
C ASP A 175 -11.43 -27.23 2.54
N ILE A 176 -12.77 -27.31 2.59
CA ILE A 176 -13.64 -26.18 2.33
C ILE A 176 -14.36 -25.78 3.61
N LEU A 177 -14.12 -24.55 4.07
CA LEU A 177 -15.00 -23.91 5.06
C LEU A 177 -15.86 -22.87 4.35
N SER A 178 -17.17 -23.01 4.43
CA SER A 178 -18.10 -22.07 3.82
C SER A 178 -19.11 -21.53 4.82
N LEU A 179 -19.73 -20.40 4.49
CA LEU A 179 -20.81 -19.83 5.24
C LEU A 179 -22.08 -19.81 4.39
N ASP A 180 -23.04 -20.67 4.71
CA ASP A 180 -24.34 -20.71 4.05
C ASP A 180 -25.31 -19.68 4.61
N VAL A 181 -26.24 -19.24 3.79
CA VAL A 181 -27.36 -18.40 4.21
C VAL A 181 -28.65 -19.14 3.94
N GLU A 182 -29.39 -19.46 4.98
CA GLU A 182 -30.67 -20.14 4.90
C GLU A 182 -31.82 -19.19 5.22
N GLU A 183 -32.84 -19.13 4.35
CA GLU A 183 -34.04 -18.35 4.62
C GLU A 183 -34.92 -19.03 5.68
N LEU A 184 -35.12 -18.34 6.79
CA LEU A 184 -36.14 -18.74 7.76
C LEU A 184 -37.53 -18.34 7.26
N ASN A 185 -38.32 -19.32 6.84
CA ASN A 185 -39.71 -19.16 6.43
C ASN A 185 -40.66 -19.84 7.43
N ASP A 186 -40.56 -19.49 8.73
CA ASP A 186 -41.48 -20.01 9.75
C ASP A 186 -42.81 -19.25 9.71
N THR A 187 -43.72 -19.73 8.86
CA THR A 187 -45.09 -19.18 8.70
C THR A 187 -45.97 -19.40 9.93
N ILE A 188 -45.58 -20.27 10.85
CA ILE A 188 -46.34 -20.60 12.06
C ILE A 188 -46.08 -19.58 13.15
N ASN A 189 -44.81 -19.21 13.34
CA ASN A 189 -44.38 -18.25 14.38
C ASN A 189 -44.14 -16.86 13.83
N TYR A 190 -44.40 -16.63 12.54
CA TYR A 190 -44.09 -15.36 11.84
C TYR A 190 -42.61 -14.93 11.96
N ASN A 191 -41.71 -15.90 12.03
CA ASN A 191 -40.28 -15.63 12.07
C ASN A 191 -39.75 -15.72 10.64
N TYR A 192 -39.46 -14.55 10.08
CA TYR A 192 -38.87 -14.38 8.75
C TYR A 192 -37.48 -13.76 8.91
N GLY A 193 -36.49 -14.25 8.22
CA GLY A 193 -35.13 -13.73 8.24
C GLY A 193 -34.17 -14.72 7.62
N ASN A 194 -32.93 -14.39 7.64
CA ASN A 194 -31.83 -15.25 7.20
C ASN A 194 -31.08 -15.76 8.41
N VAL A 195 -30.64 -17.00 8.37
CA VAL A 195 -29.71 -17.60 9.34
C VAL A 195 -28.54 -18.15 8.56
N SER A 196 -27.35 -17.89 9.03
CA SER A 196 -26.15 -18.46 8.43
C SER A 196 -25.61 -19.61 9.28
N HIS A 197 -24.99 -20.56 8.62
CA HIS A 197 -24.30 -21.69 9.23
C HIS A 197 -22.95 -21.90 8.60
N PHE A 198 -21.94 -22.21 9.41
CA PHE A 198 -20.70 -22.70 8.88
C PHE A 198 -20.89 -24.13 8.36
N ARG A 199 -20.35 -24.39 7.17
CA ARG A 199 -20.34 -25.68 6.50
C ARG A 199 -18.90 -26.07 6.25
N TYR A 200 -18.53 -27.24 6.70
CA TYR A 200 -17.20 -27.79 6.52
C TYR A 200 -17.27 -29.06 5.68
N TYR A 201 -16.47 -29.09 4.64
CA TYR A 201 -16.27 -30.23 3.77
C TYR A 201 -14.83 -30.68 3.97
N GLU A 202 -14.63 -31.76 4.73
CA GLU A 202 -13.32 -32.37 4.95
C GLU A 202 -12.85 -33.02 3.66
N ASN A 203 -11.63 -32.77 3.26
CA ASN A 203 -11.00 -33.48 2.16
C ASN A 203 -10.46 -34.82 2.68
N ILE A 204 -11.18 -35.89 2.41
CA ILE A 204 -10.77 -37.26 2.79
C ILE A 204 -9.96 -37.95 1.68
N GLY A 205 -9.55 -37.22 0.68
CA GLY A 205 -8.77 -37.68 -0.45
C GLY A 205 -7.27 -37.61 -0.22
N THR A 206 -6.61 -36.78 -0.98
CA THR A 206 -5.18 -36.47 -0.86
C THR A 206 -4.93 -35.06 -1.37
N PRO A 207 -3.79 -34.41 -1.01
CA PRO A 207 -3.43 -33.09 -1.54
C PRO A 207 -3.40 -32.95 -3.06
N THR A 208 -3.41 -34.06 -3.78
CA THR A 208 -3.33 -34.09 -5.27
C THR A 208 -4.58 -34.69 -5.92
N ILE A 209 -5.47 -35.27 -5.17
CA ILE A 209 -6.73 -35.87 -5.63
C ILE A 209 -7.77 -35.65 -4.54
N PRO A 210 -8.36 -34.46 -4.47
CA PRO A 210 -9.32 -34.14 -3.42
C PRO A 210 -10.61 -34.96 -3.58
N ILE A 211 -11.19 -35.34 -2.46
CA ILE A 211 -12.52 -35.96 -2.35
C ILE A 211 -13.17 -35.40 -1.09
N PHE A 212 -14.18 -34.58 -1.27
CA PHE A 212 -14.86 -33.96 -0.12
C PHE A 212 -15.91 -34.89 0.47
N ASP A 213 -15.89 -35.03 1.81
CA ASP A 213 -16.90 -35.84 2.55
C ASP A 213 -18.21 -35.06 2.70
N THR A 214 -19.15 -35.74 3.34
CA THR A 214 -20.44 -35.13 3.65
C THR A 214 -20.29 -33.93 4.57
N VAL A 215 -20.99 -32.85 4.22
CA VAL A 215 -20.94 -31.59 4.93
C VAL A 215 -21.23 -31.68 6.41
N GLN A 216 -20.37 -31.10 7.24
CA GLN A 216 -20.58 -30.89 8.67
C GLN A 216 -21.07 -29.46 8.91
N THR A 217 -22.08 -29.31 9.78
CA THR A 217 -22.67 -28.01 10.11
C THR A 217 -22.12 -27.50 11.45
N ASN A 218 -21.60 -26.26 11.47
CA ASN A 218 -21.01 -25.60 12.65
C ASN A 218 -20.01 -26.50 13.39
N PRO A 219 -18.99 -27.08 12.71
CA PRO A 219 -17.99 -27.89 13.37
C PRO A 219 -17.07 -27.05 14.28
N PHE A 220 -16.22 -27.68 15.03
CA PHE A 220 -15.12 -27.04 15.81
C PHE A 220 -15.59 -25.95 16.79
N GLY A 221 -16.86 -25.97 17.22
CA GLY A 221 -17.44 -24.92 18.07
C GLY A 221 -17.84 -23.65 17.34
N LEU A 222 -17.76 -23.61 16.02
CA LEU A 222 -18.16 -22.47 15.20
C LEU A 222 -19.62 -22.10 15.43
N ILE A 223 -19.88 -20.81 15.56
CA ILE A 223 -21.20 -20.23 15.73
C ILE A 223 -21.31 -19.05 14.76
N SER A 224 -22.32 -19.04 13.93
CA SER A 224 -22.70 -17.84 13.20
C SER A 224 -23.82 -17.12 13.94
N ASP A 225 -23.65 -15.85 14.23
CA ASP A 225 -24.64 -14.95 14.82
C ASP A 225 -25.09 -13.88 13.82
N SER A 226 -24.78 -14.07 12.54
CA SER A 226 -25.09 -13.16 11.44
C SER A 226 -26.16 -13.76 10.55
N SER A 227 -27.01 -12.90 10.00
CA SER A 227 -27.98 -13.31 8.98
C SER A 227 -27.31 -13.54 7.62
N TRP A 228 -26.16 -12.92 7.39
CA TRP A 228 -25.41 -12.99 6.14
C TRP A 228 -23.99 -12.45 6.35
N ALA A 229 -22.96 -13.19 5.95
CA ALA A 229 -21.58 -12.75 6.13
C ALA A 229 -20.64 -13.37 5.09
N ILE A 230 -19.50 -12.74 4.90
CA ILE A 230 -18.37 -13.22 4.09
C ILE A 230 -17.18 -13.34 5.01
N THR A 231 -16.42 -14.40 4.86
CA THR A 231 -15.27 -14.72 5.74
C THR A 231 -13.98 -14.78 4.97
N ASP A 232 -12.89 -14.52 5.69
CA ASP A 232 -11.54 -14.88 5.28
C ASP A 232 -10.79 -15.48 6.47
N LEU A 233 -9.87 -16.41 6.19
CA LEU A 233 -9.09 -17.14 7.18
C LEU A 233 -7.60 -16.79 7.07
N ALA A 234 -7.00 -16.41 8.19
CA ALA A 234 -5.58 -16.13 8.29
C ALA A 234 -5.07 -16.32 9.72
N ASP A 235 -3.78 -16.57 9.88
CA ASP A 235 -3.08 -16.54 11.18
C ASP A 235 -2.86 -15.07 11.58
N ILE A 236 -3.90 -14.44 12.16
CA ILE A 236 -3.96 -12.98 12.39
C ILE A 236 -3.10 -12.54 13.57
N ASP A 237 -2.90 -13.43 14.54
CA ASP A 237 -2.09 -13.16 15.74
C ASP A 237 -0.75 -13.90 15.76
N ASN A 238 -0.46 -14.64 14.68
CA ASN A 238 0.79 -15.35 14.41
C ASN A 238 1.13 -16.39 15.51
N ASP A 239 0.12 -17.08 16.01
CA ASP A 239 0.30 -18.18 16.97
C ASP A 239 0.43 -19.54 16.27
N GLY A 240 0.16 -19.62 14.99
CA GLY A 240 0.42 -20.75 14.09
C GLY A 240 -0.82 -21.52 13.67
N ASP A 241 -2.01 -21.07 14.01
CA ASP A 241 -3.27 -21.59 13.50
C ASP A 241 -4.10 -20.51 12.78
N LEU A 242 -5.18 -20.90 12.13
CA LEU A 242 -5.99 -20.00 11.32
C LEU A 242 -7.19 -19.47 12.12
N ASP A 243 -7.30 -18.14 12.16
CA ASP A 243 -8.45 -17.42 12.68
C ASP A 243 -9.43 -17.04 11.57
N ILE A 244 -10.62 -16.58 11.93
CA ILE A 244 -11.63 -16.12 10.96
C ILE A 244 -11.95 -14.64 11.19
N LEU A 245 -11.81 -13.84 10.13
CA LEU A 245 -12.44 -12.53 10.05
C LEU A 245 -13.74 -12.64 9.26
N MET A 246 -14.85 -12.29 9.89
CA MET A 246 -16.17 -12.33 9.32
C MET A 246 -16.71 -10.91 9.11
N ALA A 247 -16.97 -10.52 7.88
CA ALA A 247 -17.73 -9.31 7.55
C ALA A 247 -19.21 -9.62 7.62
N SER A 248 -19.85 -9.29 8.75
CA SER A 248 -21.29 -9.47 8.96
C SER A 248 -22.04 -8.42 8.14
N ASN A 249 -22.64 -8.86 7.07
CA ASN A 249 -23.50 -8.06 6.20
C ASN A 249 -24.95 -8.31 6.65
N SER A 250 -25.53 -7.40 7.40
CA SER A 250 -26.88 -7.58 7.91
C SER A 250 -27.94 -7.07 6.91
N ASP A 251 -29.18 -7.52 7.09
CA ASP A 251 -30.36 -6.94 6.43
C ASP A 251 -30.64 -5.50 6.92
N TYR A 252 -29.58 -4.73 7.13
CA TYR A 252 -29.69 -3.36 7.62
C TYR A 252 -30.33 -2.49 6.56
N TYR A 253 -31.55 -2.06 6.85
CA TYR A 253 -32.31 -1.18 5.98
C TYR A 253 -32.71 0.08 6.75
N SER A 254 -32.39 1.23 6.18
CA SER A 254 -32.75 2.52 6.76
C SER A 254 -33.45 3.39 5.71
N TYR A 255 -34.65 3.87 6.03
CA TYR A 255 -35.34 4.84 5.18
C TYR A 255 -35.93 5.98 6.00
N THR A 256 -35.98 7.15 5.40
CA THR A 256 -36.57 8.34 6.03
C THR A 256 -37.93 8.62 5.41
N TYR A 257 -38.98 8.60 6.25
CA TYR A 257 -40.35 8.91 5.85
C TYR A 257 -40.93 10.01 6.74
N TYR A 258 -41.41 11.09 6.15
CA TYR A 258 -41.88 12.31 6.87
C TYR A 258 -40.92 12.86 7.93
N GLY A 259 -39.60 12.80 7.67
CA GLY A 259 -38.58 13.31 8.58
C GLY A 259 -38.24 12.37 9.76
N TYR A 260 -38.84 11.20 9.81
CA TYR A 260 -38.47 10.12 10.75
C TYR A 260 -37.67 9.06 10.03
N THR A 261 -36.52 8.71 10.61
CA THR A 261 -35.68 7.62 10.10
C THR A 261 -36.09 6.32 10.78
N TYR A 262 -36.48 5.36 9.97
CA TYR A 262 -36.80 3.99 10.39
C TYR A 262 -35.62 3.10 10.02
N THR A 263 -35.10 2.38 11.01
CA THR A 263 -33.97 1.48 10.84
C THR A 263 -34.38 0.07 11.23
N TYR A 264 -34.09 -0.89 10.38
CA TYR A 264 -34.32 -2.32 10.61
C TYR A 264 -33.01 -3.08 10.49
N GLY A 265 -32.87 -4.18 11.22
CA GLY A 265 -31.64 -4.98 11.25
C GLY A 265 -30.53 -4.40 12.14
N THR A 266 -29.42 -5.09 12.17
CA THR A 266 -28.19 -4.64 12.86
C THR A 266 -27.23 -4.04 11.85
N PRO A 267 -26.52 -2.95 12.19
CA PRO A 267 -25.46 -2.42 11.30
C PRO A 267 -24.42 -3.49 10.97
N PRO A 268 -23.91 -3.51 9.73
CA PRO A 268 -22.84 -4.42 9.37
C PRO A 268 -21.57 -4.11 10.20
N LYS A 269 -20.81 -5.14 10.53
CA LYS A 269 -19.56 -5.01 11.29
C LYS A 269 -18.62 -6.18 11.04
N PHE A 270 -17.35 -5.96 11.25
CA PHE A 270 -16.40 -7.04 11.31
C PHE A 270 -16.49 -7.77 12.64
N LYS A 271 -16.36 -9.07 12.59
CA LYS A 271 -16.31 -9.96 13.74
C LYS A 271 -15.09 -10.85 13.62
N PHE A 272 -14.39 -11.00 14.71
CA PHE A 272 -13.25 -11.88 14.81
C PHE A 272 -13.63 -13.14 15.55
N ILE A 273 -13.23 -14.29 15.04
CA ILE A 273 -13.45 -15.60 15.63
C ILE A 273 -12.08 -16.25 15.77
N GLU A 274 -11.55 -16.22 17.00
CA GLU A 274 -10.25 -16.76 17.36
C GLU A 274 -10.29 -18.29 17.40
N ASN A 275 -9.31 -18.93 16.79
CA ASN A 275 -9.03 -20.34 17.00
C ASN A 275 -8.22 -20.48 18.30
N ILE A 276 -8.77 -21.07 19.30
CA ILE A 276 -8.14 -21.36 20.60
C ILE A 276 -7.66 -22.79 20.73
N GLY A 277 -7.72 -23.53 19.64
CA GLY A 277 -7.22 -24.89 19.52
C GLY A 277 -5.75 -24.95 19.15
N ASP A 278 -5.46 -25.60 18.07
CA ASP A 278 -4.17 -25.59 17.37
C ASP A 278 -4.40 -25.94 15.88
N ALA A 279 -3.40 -25.79 15.06
CA ALA A 279 -3.48 -26.02 13.60
C ALA A 279 -3.95 -27.43 13.19
N ASN A 280 -3.93 -28.40 14.06
CA ASN A 280 -4.39 -29.77 13.79
C ASN A 280 -5.69 -30.14 14.50
N ASN A 281 -6.13 -29.32 15.44
CA ASN A 281 -7.34 -29.53 16.23
C ASN A 281 -8.01 -28.17 16.47
N PRO A 282 -8.63 -27.57 15.46
CA PRO A 282 -9.22 -26.26 15.57
C PRO A 282 -10.38 -26.26 16.59
N LEU A 283 -10.48 -25.17 17.33
CA LEU A 283 -11.58 -24.92 18.26
C LEU A 283 -11.82 -23.41 18.34
N PHE A 284 -12.95 -22.97 17.85
CA PHE A 284 -13.22 -21.54 17.70
C PHE A 284 -14.00 -20.96 18.88
N ASN A 285 -13.62 -19.76 19.29
CA ASN A 285 -14.36 -18.93 20.23
C ASN A 285 -15.65 -18.36 19.61
N ALA A 286 -16.52 -17.80 20.45
CA ALA A 286 -17.66 -17.02 19.94
C ALA A 286 -17.18 -15.72 19.24
N PRO A 287 -17.90 -15.28 18.19
CA PRO A 287 -17.54 -14.06 17.45
C PRO A 287 -17.43 -12.82 18.34
N VAL A 288 -16.38 -12.02 18.18
CA VAL A 288 -16.13 -10.77 18.89
C VAL A 288 -16.24 -9.59 17.92
N ASP A 289 -17.12 -8.65 18.25
CA ASP A 289 -17.37 -7.47 17.41
C ASP A 289 -16.18 -6.51 17.39
N ASN A 290 -15.72 -6.11 16.21
CA ASN A 290 -14.77 -5.02 15.98
C ASN A 290 -13.49 -5.07 16.84
N LEU A 291 -12.93 -6.26 17.07
CA LEU A 291 -11.77 -6.44 17.94
C LEU A 291 -10.60 -5.53 17.56
N PHE A 292 -10.37 -5.33 16.27
CA PHE A 292 -9.24 -4.55 15.73
C PHE A 292 -9.59 -3.10 15.38
N GLY A 293 -10.77 -2.61 15.80
CA GLY A 293 -11.24 -1.26 15.45
C GLY A 293 -11.59 -1.06 13.98
N LEU A 294 -11.75 -2.15 13.22
CA LEU A 294 -12.13 -2.12 11.82
C LEU A 294 -13.53 -1.56 11.64
N THR A 295 -13.72 -0.78 10.58
CA THR A 295 -15.02 -0.24 10.19
C THR A 295 -15.41 -0.78 8.83
N ILE A 296 -16.64 -1.31 8.69
CA ILE A 296 -17.13 -1.77 7.40
C ILE A 296 -17.25 -0.57 6.45
N PRO A 297 -16.57 -0.61 5.29
CA PRO A 297 -16.55 0.53 4.38
C PRO A 297 -17.81 0.66 3.50
N GLY A 298 -18.60 -0.40 3.37
CA GLY A 298 -19.78 -0.43 2.52
C GLY A 298 -20.69 -1.62 2.80
N MET A 299 -21.61 -1.89 1.89
CA MET A 299 -22.46 -3.11 1.94
C MET A 299 -21.72 -4.26 1.24
N ILE A 300 -22.10 -5.51 1.61
CA ILE A 300 -21.53 -6.71 0.97
C ILE A 300 -19.99 -6.64 0.96
N SER A 301 -19.42 -6.56 2.17
CA SER A 301 -17.98 -6.47 2.35
C SER A 301 -17.34 -7.86 2.31
N SER A 302 -16.34 -8.02 1.46
CA SER A 302 -15.53 -9.23 1.30
C SER A 302 -14.10 -8.95 1.76
N PRO A 303 -13.69 -9.44 2.94
CA PRO A 303 -12.31 -9.30 3.42
C PRO A 303 -11.37 -10.25 2.68
N ALA A 304 -10.10 -9.86 2.55
CA ALA A 304 -9.00 -10.71 2.10
C ALA A 304 -7.67 -10.23 2.70
N PHE A 305 -6.95 -11.11 3.37
CA PHE A 305 -5.68 -10.80 4.03
C PHE A 305 -4.47 -11.07 3.13
N THR A 306 -3.47 -10.21 3.20
CA THR A 306 -2.14 -10.41 2.61
C THR A 306 -1.11 -9.52 3.32
N ASP A 307 0.17 -9.91 3.34
CA ASP A 307 1.31 -9.06 3.72
C ASP A 307 1.68 -8.17 2.51
N TYR A 308 0.81 -7.16 2.21
CA TYR A 308 0.88 -6.39 0.98
C TYR A 308 2.13 -5.53 0.88
N ASP A 309 2.52 -4.86 1.94
CA ASP A 309 3.72 -4.00 1.94
C ASP A 309 5.00 -4.77 2.29
N ASN A 310 4.87 -6.07 2.53
CA ASN A 310 5.94 -6.99 2.82
C ASN A 310 6.73 -6.63 4.10
N ASP A 311 6.07 -6.10 5.12
CA ASP A 311 6.71 -5.77 6.41
C ASP A 311 6.65 -6.92 7.43
N GLY A 312 5.86 -7.95 7.15
CA GLY A 312 5.78 -9.22 7.89
C GLY A 312 4.57 -9.33 8.80
N ASP A 313 3.63 -8.41 8.73
CA ASP A 313 2.29 -8.56 9.29
C ASP A 313 1.22 -8.55 8.17
N LEU A 314 0.02 -8.99 8.49
CA LEU A 314 -1.05 -9.11 7.50
C LEU A 314 -1.85 -7.82 7.42
N ASP A 315 -1.93 -7.26 6.22
CA ASP A 315 -2.84 -6.20 5.84
C ASP A 315 -4.20 -6.75 5.41
N LEU A 316 -5.18 -5.87 5.24
CA LEU A 316 -6.52 -6.27 4.86
C LEU A 316 -7.03 -5.47 3.65
N PHE A 317 -7.38 -6.18 2.59
CA PHE A 317 -8.22 -5.64 1.53
C PHE A 317 -9.69 -5.97 1.77
N VAL A 318 -10.58 -5.06 1.40
CA VAL A 318 -12.03 -5.27 1.53
C VAL A 318 -12.72 -4.77 0.28
N GLY A 319 -13.27 -5.68 -0.48
CA GLY A 319 -14.23 -5.36 -1.54
C GLY A 319 -15.58 -5.00 -0.91
N ALA A 320 -16.13 -3.83 -1.20
CA ALA A 320 -17.40 -3.41 -0.64
C ALA A 320 -18.26 -2.66 -1.64
N MET A 321 -19.56 -2.94 -1.64
CA MET A 321 -20.51 -2.21 -2.49
C MET A 321 -20.66 -0.78 -1.98
N ASP A 322 -20.49 0.19 -2.89
CA ASP A 322 -20.61 1.61 -2.57
C ASP A 322 -22.04 1.97 -2.20
N THR A 323 -22.22 2.56 -1.02
CA THR A 323 -23.53 3.00 -0.54
C THR A 323 -24.11 4.18 -1.32
N ALA A 324 -23.28 4.94 -2.02
CA ALA A 324 -23.68 6.05 -2.88
C ALA A 324 -24.06 5.59 -4.29
N SER A 325 -23.50 4.47 -4.74
CA SER A 325 -23.76 3.88 -6.05
C SER A 325 -23.93 2.37 -5.93
N TYR A 326 -25.16 1.89 -5.88
CA TYR A 326 -25.48 0.45 -5.79
C TYR A 326 -25.05 -0.37 -7.03
N TYR A 327 -24.39 0.25 -8.00
CA TYR A 327 -23.90 -0.38 -9.23
C TYR A 327 -22.40 -0.53 -9.30
N SER A 328 -21.67 -0.16 -8.23
CA SER A 328 -20.24 -0.30 -8.17
C SER A 328 -19.77 -0.77 -6.80
N SER A 329 -18.66 -1.48 -6.77
CA SER A 329 -17.94 -1.82 -5.55
C SER A 329 -16.58 -1.19 -5.56
N ILE A 330 -16.12 -0.81 -4.39
CA ILE A 330 -14.82 -0.17 -4.17
C ILE A 330 -13.98 -1.16 -3.36
N ILE A 331 -12.74 -1.36 -3.78
CA ILE A 331 -11.76 -2.12 -2.99
C ILE A 331 -11.07 -1.15 -2.04
N HIS A 332 -11.15 -1.44 -0.76
CA HIS A 332 -10.53 -0.68 0.33
C HIS A 332 -9.31 -1.41 0.87
N TYR A 333 -8.33 -0.68 1.29
CA TYR A 333 -7.12 -1.18 1.94
C TYR A 333 -7.03 -0.65 3.36
N PHE A 334 -6.70 -1.51 4.28
CA PHE A 334 -6.42 -1.23 5.68
C PHE A 334 -5.01 -1.71 5.99
N GLU A 335 -4.09 -0.78 6.18
CA GLU A 335 -2.73 -1.10 6.61
C GLU A 335 -2.73 -1.56 8.06
N ASN A 336 -2.06 -2.67 8.35
CA ASN A 336 -1.79 -3.10 9.70
C ASN A 336 -0.61 -2.30 10.26
N THR A 337 -0.88 -1.33 11.10
CA THR A 337 0.11 -0.48 11.76
C THR A 337 0.58 -1.06 13.10
N GLY A 338 0.12 -2.24 13.43
CA GLY A 338 0.42 -2.95 14.67
C GLY A 338 1.68 -3.84 14.56
N THR A 339 1.50 -5.10 14.78
CA THR A 339 2.53 -6.14 14.62
C THR A 339 1.87 -7.44 14.22
N ASN A 340 2.63 -8.39 13.71
CA ASN A 340 2.16 -9.73 13.35
C ASN A 340 1.56 -10.56 14.50
N THR A 341 1.59 -10.09 15.75
CA THR A 341 0.96 -10.73 16.91
C THR A 341 -0.06 -9.84 17.62
N GLN A 342 -0.19 -8.61 17.19
CA GLN A 342 -1.13 -7.62 17.72
C GLN A 342 -1.54 -6.69 16.59
N ALA A 343 -2.46 -7.16 15.77
CA ALA A 343 -2.95 -6.38 14.63
C ALA A 343 -3.67 -5.10 15.07
N GLN A 344 -3.40 -4.01 14.36
CA GLN A 344 -4.07 -2.73 14.53
C GLN A 344 -4.19 -2.04 13.18
N PHE A 345 -5.38 -1.97 12.64
CA PHE A 345 -5.60 -1.46 11.29
C PHE A 345 -5.79 0.04 11.25
N SER A 346 -5.27 0.66 10.19
CA SER A 346 -5.47 2.06 9.84
C SER A 346 -6.93 2.33 9.41
N ALA A 347 -7.27 3.60 9.19
CA ALA A 347 -8.52 3.94 8.51
C ALA A 347 -8.47 3.47 7.04
N PRO A 348 -9.60 3.02 6.45
CA PRO A 348 -9.62 2.49 5.09
C PRO A 348 -9.23 3.53 4.04
N LEU A 349 -8.39 3.13 3.10
CA LEU A 349 -8.11 3.86 1.87
C LEU A 349 -8.97 3.29 0.75
N ALA A 350 -9.78 4.12 0.11
CA ALA A 350 -10.65 3.70 -0.99
C ALA A 350 -9.90 3.72 -2.32
N SER A 351 -9.96 2.62 -3.07
CA SER A 351 -9.29 2.45 -4.38
C SER A 351 -7.83 2.91 -4.39
N PRO A 352 -6.97 2.49 -3.43
CA PRO A 352 -5.56 2.86 -3.46
C PRO A 352 -4.82 2.10 -4.56
N PHE A 353 -3.56 2.45 -4.79
CA PHE A 353 -2.61 1.70 -5.60
C PHE A 353 -3.06 1.41 -7.04
N GLY A 354 -3.85 2.29 -7.65
CA GLY A 354 -4.36 2.11 -9.01
C GLY A 354 -5.64 1.26 -9.13
N LEU A 355 -6.13 0.70 -8.03
CA LEU A 355 -7.38 -0.03 -8.02
C LEU A 355 -8.54 0.83 -8.51
N THR A 356 -9.37 0.25 -9.34
CA THR A 356 -10.58 0.90 -9.89
C THR A 356 -11.82 0.19 -9.40
N PRO A 357 -12.97 0.88 -9.27
CA PRO A 357 -14.22 0.25 -8.90
C PRO A 357 -14.61 -0.88 -9.85
N THR A 358 -15.16 -1.97 -9.30
CA THR A 358 -15.76 -3.08 -10.04
C THR A 358 -17.27 -2.88 -10.15
N MET A 359 -17.94 -3.75 -10.94
CA MET A 359 -19.41 -3.77 -11.02
C MET A 359 -19.96 -4.45 -9.77
N GLN A 360 -20.93 -3.83 -9.12
CA GLN A 360 -21.84 -4.22 -8.01
C GLN A 360 -21.28 -5.26 -7.05
N PHE A 361 -20.49 -6.09 -7.04
CA PHE A 361 -19.81 -6.95 -6.07
C PHE A 361 -18.30 -6.90 -6.26
N ALA A 362 -17.54 -7.23 -5.24
CA ALA A 362 -16.11 -7.47 -5.30
C ALA A 362 -15.78 -8.55 -4.26
N PHE A 363 -15.98 -9.81 -4.64
CA PHE A 363 -15.57 -10.96 -3.83
C PHE A 363 -14.10 -11.20 -4.11
N LEU A 364 -13.25 -10.88 -3.13
CA LEU A 364 -11.81 -10.82 -3.32
C LEU A 364 -11.15 -12.16 -3.02
N GLU A 365 -10.20 -12.53 -3.87
CA GLU A 365 -9.12 -13.47 -3.61
C GLU A 365 -7.79 -12.82 -3.93
N ILE A 366 -6.78 -13.12 -3.13
CA ILE A 366 -5.45 -12.53 -3.26
C ILE A 366 -4.40 -13.63 -3.30
N ALA A 367 -3.65 -13.69 -4.39
CA ALA A 367 -2.56 -14.64 -4.58
C ALA A 367 -1.61 -14.18 -5.69
N ASP A 368 -0.36 -14.65 -5.67
CA ASP A 368 0.61 -14.51 -6.78
C ASP A 368 0.17 -15.41 -7.94
N LEU A 369 -0.78 -14.91 -8.75
CA LEU A 369 -1.45 -15.73 -9.77
C LEU A 369 -0.59 -15.95 -11.02
N ASP A 370 0.31 -15.03 -11.34
CA ASP A 370 1.19 -15.15 -12.51
C ASP A 370 2.63 -15.53 -12.17
N GLY A 371 2.93 -15.73 -10.88
CA GLY A 371 4.18 -16.30 -10.39
C GLY A 371 5.36 -15.33 -10.44
N ASP A 372 5.11 -14.02 -10.46
CA ASP A 372 6.16 -12.99 -10.50
C ASP A 372 6.69 -12.62 -9.11
N GLY A 373 5.97 -12.97 -8.05
CA GLY A 373 6.37 -12.90 -6.65
C GLY A 373 5.71 -11.80 -5.84
N ASP A 374 4.72 -11.12 -6.39
CA ASP A 374 3.81 -10.26 -5.66
C ASP A 374 2.36 -10.77 -5.76
N ASP A 375 1.52 -10.37 -4.81
CA ASP A 375 0.15 -10.85 -4.73
C ASP A 375 -0.78 -10.01 -5.61
N ASP A 376 -1.54 -10.67 -6.48
CA ASP A 376 -2.56 -10.11 -7.35
C ASP A 376 -3.94 -10.16 -6.68
N ILE A 377 -4.91 -9.43 -7.24
CA ILE A 377 -6.31 -9.51 -6.83
C ILE A 377 -7.15 -10.09 -7.96
N LEU A 378 -7.90 -11.16 -7.64
CA LEU A 378 -8.99 -11.66 -8.47
C LEU A 378 -10.32 -11.34 -7.77
N ALA A 379 -11.15 -10.50 -8.39
CA ALA A 379 -12.43 -10.09 -7.83
C ALA A 379 -13.61 -10.66 -8.62
N GLY A 380 -14.46 -11.44 -7.97
CA GLY A 380 -15.74 -11.85 -8.53
C GLY A 380 -16.74 -10.72 -8.50
N GLU A 381 -17.45 -10.48 -9.62
CA GLU A 381 -18.40 -9.38 -9.73
C GLU A 381 -19.78 -9.80 -10.21
N TYR A 382 -20.70 -8.85 -10.23
CA TYR A 382 -22.02 -9.01 -10.84
C TYR A 382 -21.89 -9.30 -12.34
N TYR A 383 -22.76 -10.10 -12.89
CA TYR A 383 -22.70 -10.74 -14.21
C TYR A 383 -21.65 -11.86 -14.35
N GLY A 384 -21.09 -12.34 -13.24
CA GLY A 384 -20.25 -13.53 -13.21
C GLY A 384 -18.85 -13.37 -13.79
N ASN A 385 -18.40 -12.12 -14.04
CA ASN A 385 -17.02 -11.93 -14.46
C ASN A 385 -16.07 -12.05 -13.27
N LEU A 386 -14.85 -12.46 -13.57
CA LEU A 386 -13.71 -12.44 -12.68
C LEU A 386 -12.75 -11.35 -13.16
N MET A 387 -12.60 -10.31 -12.34
CA MET A 387 -11.77 -9.15 -12.65
C MET A 387 -10.39 -9.34 -12.03
N TYR A 388 -9.38 -9.46 -12.85
CA TYR A 388 -7.99 -9.61 -12.46
C TYR A 388 -7.29 -8.25 -12.41
N PHE A 389 -6.70 -7.93 -11.29
CA PHE A 389 -5.84 -6.78 -11.08
C PHE A 389 -4.42 -7.30 -10.83
N GLU A 390 -3.59 -7.24 -11.87
CA GLU A 390 -2.18 -7.57 -11.79
C GLU A 390 -1.46 -6.55 -10.91
N ASN A 391 -0.74 -7.03 -9.91
CA ASN A 391 0.11 -6.21 -9.07
C ASN A 391 1.50 -6.20 -9.69
N ASP A 392 1.86 -5.10 -10.35
CA ASP A 392 3.15 -4.97 -11.01
C ASP A 392 4.10 -4.16 -10.12
N THR A 393 5.14 -4.82 -9.61
CA THR A 393 6.23 -4.16 -8.88
C THR A 393 7.02 -3.16 -9.72
N THR A 394 6.86 -3.18 -11.02
CA THR A 394 7.28 -2.08 -11.86
C THR A 394 6.28 -0.93 -11.72
N ALA A 395 6.26 -0.29 -10.54
CA ALA A 395 5.52 0.95 -10.36
C ALA A 395 5.71 1.82 -11.60
N PRO A 396 4.64 2.40 -12.16
CA PRO A 396 4.79 3.33 -13.26
C PRO A 396 5.91 4.30 -12.88
N VAL A 397 6.96 4.37 -13.69
CA VAL A 397 8.09 5.26 -13.40
C VAL A 397 7.49 6.60 -13.03
N ALA A 398 7.73 7.05 -11.79
CA ALA A 398 7.11 8.27 -11.27
C ALA A 398 7.20 9.35 -12.34
N SER A 399 6.09 9.87 -12.75
CA SER A 399 5.97 10.88 -13.78
C SER A 399 5.18 12.06 -13.23
N TRP A 400 5.37 13.22 -13.79
CA TRP A 400 4.89 14.44 -13.16
C TRP A 400 4.15 15.31 -14.17
N ASP A 401 3.02 15.87 -13.77
CA ASP A 401 2.29 16.87 -14.53
C ASP A 401 2.35 18.22 -13.84
N CYS A 402 2.51 19.27 -14.63
CA CYS A 402 2.36 20.63 -14.15
C CYS A 402 0.87 21.01 -14.14
N ILE A 403 0.24 20.88 -12.97
CA ILE A 403 -1.20 21.20 -12.80
C ILE A 403 -1.42 22.71 -12.75
N ASN A 404 -0.53 23.41 -12.07
CA ASN A 404 -0.52 24.87 -11.99
C ASN A 404 0.94 25.32 -11.82
N PRO A 405 1.30 26.55 -12.17
CA PRO A 405 2.65 27.04 -11.95
C PRO A 405 3.16 26.81 -10.53
N GLY A 406 4.29 26.12 -10.43
CA GLY A 406 4.90 25.72 -9.16
C GLY A 406 4.31 24.48 -8.49
N ASN A 407 3.27 23.86 -9.05
CA ASN A 407 2.63 22.66 -8.49
C ASN A 407 2.77 21.48 -9.46
N CYS A 408 3.73 20.61 -9.17
CA CYS A 408 3.93 19.35 -9.86
C CYS A 408 3.26 18.23 -9.08
N GLN A 409 2.40 17.49 -9.75
CA GLN A 409 1.70 16.34 -9.17
C GLN A 409 1.98 15.09 -9.99
N ASP A 410 2.25 13.99 -9.30
CA ASP A 410 2.32 12.67 -9.94
C ASP A 410 0.88 12.20 -10.21
N PRO A 411 0.51 11.92 -11.48
CA PRO A 411 -0.79 11.33 -11.79
C PRO A 411 -0.93 9.87 -11.35
N GLY A 412 0.17 9.24 -10.88
CA GLY A 412 0.17 7.87 -10.37
C GLY A 412 0.06 6.76 -11.44
N ASN A 413 0.09 7.10 -12.72
CA ASN A 413 -0.11 6.17 -13.84
C ASN A 413 1.08 6.09 -14.81
N GLY A 414 2.24 6.67 -14.45
CA GLY A 414 3.44 6.70 -15.30
C GLY A 414 3.34 7.53 -16.58
N ASN A 415 2.21 8.19 -16.83
CA ASN A 415 1.95 8.93 -18.08
C ASN A 415 2.07 10.44 -17.91
N GLY A 416 2.62 10.93 -16.81
CA GLY A 416 2.88 12.36 -16.60
C GLY A 416 3.85 12.92 -17.64
N GLN A 417 3.72 14.20 -17.91
CA GLN A 417 4.47 14.91 -18.94
C GLN A 417 6.00 14.93 -18.69
N TYR A 418 6.42 14.82 -17.43
CA TYR A 418 7.83 14.85 -17.01
C TYR A 418 8.20 13.58 -16.27
N THR A 419 9.35 13.03 -16.60
CA THR A 419 9.86 11.79 -15.98
C THR A 419 10.52 12.00 -14.62
N THR A 420 10.77 13.24 -14.21
CA THR A 420 11.31 13.57 -12.88
C THR A 420 10.59 14.78 -12.28
N LEU A 421 10.46 14.80 -10.96
CA LEU A 421 9.95 15.97 -10.23
C LEU A 421 10.75 17.25 -10.52
N SER A 422 12.07 17.12 -10.65
CA SER A 422 12.98 18.24 -10.95
C SER A 422 12.71 18.84 -12.33
N ASP A 423 12.45 18.01 -13.34
CA ASP A 423 12.14 18.46 -14.70
C ASP A 423 10.78 19.17 -14.73
N CYS A 424 9.79 18.59 -14.03
CA CYS A 424 8.48 19.24 -13.88
C CYS A 424 8.63 20.57 -13.14
N GLN A 425 9.32 20.61 -12.01
CA GLN A 425 9.52 21.86 -11.25
C GLN A 425 10.23 22.93 -12.06
N THR A 426 11.18 22.52 -12.91
CA THR A 426 11.91 23.45 -13.80
C THR A 426 11.02 24.01 -14.91
N ALA A 427 10.11 23.20 -15.43
CA ALA A 427 9.19 23.60 -16.52
C ALA A 427 7.90 24.25 -16.00
N CYS A 428 7.49 23.92 -14.76
CA CYS A 428 6.25 24.38 -14.11
C CYS A 428 6.41 25.74 -13.38
N ILE A 429 7.54 26.42 -13.59
CA ILE A 429 7.72 27.77 -13.05
C ILE A 429 6.84 28.76 -13.80
N THR A 430 6.18 29.66 -13.08
CA THR A 430 5.64 30.88 -13.69
C THR A 430 6.78 31.61 -14.37
N PRO A 431 6.66 31.97 -15.66
CA PRO A 431 7.61 32.92 -16.25
C PRO A 431 7.60 34.16 -15.37
N VAL A 432 8.75 34.46 -14.77
CA VAL A 432 8.89 35.68 -13.96
C VAL A 432 8.56 36.84 -14.85
N SER A 433 7.54 37.61 -14.49
CA SER A 433 7.07 38.76 -15.26
C SER A 433 6.88 39.95 -14.31
N TRP A 434 6.98 41.13 -14.83
CA TRP A 434 6.98 42.33 -14.02
C TRP A 434 5.99 43.37 -14.54
N ASN A 435 5.29 44.03 -13.62
CA ASN A 435 4.50 45.21 -13.88
C ASN A 435 5.11 46.44 -13.23
N CYS A 436 5.06 47.57 -13.90
CA CYS A 436 5.48 48.83 -13.34
C CYS A 436 4.34 49.46 -12.52
N ASP A 437 4.51 49.57 -11.22
CA ASP A 437 3.64 50.34 -10.34
C ASP A 437 4.31 51.68 -10.02
N ALA A 438 3.52 52.77 -10.19
CA ALA A 438 4.04 54.13 -10.06
C ALA A 438 4.49 54.51 -8.62
N THR A 439 4.10 53.72 -7.60
CA THR A 439 4.38 54.02 -6.20
C THR A 439 5.40 53.07 -5.57
N VAL A 440 5.47 51.82 -6.04
CA VAL A 440 6.26 50.76 -5.44
C VAL A 440 7.39 50.26 -6.35
N GLY A 441 7.36 50.65 -7.65
CA GLY A 441 8.31 50.21 -8.65
C GLY A 441 7.89 48.93 -9.35
N CYS A 442 8.84 48.05 -9.69
CA CYS A 442 8.55 46.81 -10.41
C CYS A 442 8.05 45.75 -9.44
N ILE A 443 6.84 45.22 -9.70
CA ILE A 443 6.15 44.19 -8.93
C ILE A 443 5.97 42.96 -9.81
N ASP A 444 6.34 41.80 -9.29
CA ASP A 444 6.00 40.51 -9.89
C ASP A 444 4.56 40.14 -9.51
N PRO A 445 3.61 40.00 -10.48
CA PRO A 445 2.25 39.57 -10.19
C PRO A 445 2.16 38.08 -9.78
N ALA A 446 3.27 37.33 -9.86
CA ALA A 446 3.40 35.91 -9.51
C ALA A 446 2.54 34.93 -10.36
N ASP A 447 1.86 35.42 -11.40
CA ASP A 447 1.01 34.63 -12.31
C ASP A 447 1.51 34.65 -13.77
N GLY A 448 2.66 35.24 -14.04
CA GLY A 448 3.22 35.37 -15.39
C GLY A 448 2.52 36.43 -16.29
N SER A 449 1.57 37.17 -15.74
CA SER A 449 0.79 38.17 -16.50
C SER A 449 1.46 39.52 -16.64
N GLY A 450 2.65 39.70 -16.09
CA GLY A 450 3.38 40.96 -16.12
C GLY A 450 3.80 41.38 -17.53
N VAL A 451 3.77 42.70 -17.77
CA VAL A 451 4.08 43.30 -19.10
C VAL A 451 5.53 43.12 -19.51
N TYR A 452 6.43 43.00 -18.55
CA TYR A 452 7.88 42.89 -18.78
C TYR A 452 8.38 41.49 -18.38
N THR A 453 9.12 40.84 -19.27
CA THR A 453 9.71 39.51 -19.04
C THR A 453 11.04 39.56 -18.27
N SER A 454 11.55 40.76 -18.00
CA SER A 454 12.80 41.01 -17.28
C SER A 454 12.57 42.14 -16.29
N PHE A 455 13.14 42.00 -15.08
CA PHE A 455 13.15 43.03 -14.05
C PHE A 455 13.85 44.32 -14.56
N TYR A 456 14.93 44.18 -15.35
CA TYR A 456 15.66 45.33 -15.92
C TYR A 456 14.80 46.11 -16.92
N ASP A 457 14.02 45.45 -17.78
CA ASP A 457 13.14 46.11 -18.74
C ASP A 457 12.00 46.83 -18.03
N CYS A 458 11.45 46.21 -16.99
CA CYS A 458 10.47 46.86 -16.11
C CYS A 458 11.08 48.07 -15.42
N GLN A 459 12.26 47.94 -14.84
CA GLN A 459 12.95 49.02 -14.13
C GLN A 459 13.29 50.19 -15.08
N ALA A 460 13.74 49.90 -16.30
CA ALA A 460 13.97 50.91 -17.34
C ALA A 460 12.72 51.69 -17.72
N ALA A 461 11.56 50.98 -17.76
CA ALA A 461 10.29 51.60 -18.09
C ALA A 461 9.64 52.34 -16.88
N CYS A 462 9.88 51.86 -15.66
CA CYS A 462 9.38 52.45 -14.41
C CYS A 462 10.17 53.71 -13.98
N ASN A 463 11.43 53.88 -14.45
CA ASN A 463 12.31 54.96 -14.03
C ASN A 463 12.03 56.33 -14.73
N ASN A 464 10.80 56.55 -15.22
CA ASN A 464 10.41 57.90 -15.63
C ASN A 464 9.98 58.82 -14.48
N VAL A 465 10.26 58.42 -13.22
CA VAL A 465 10.13 59.31 -12.04
C VAL A 465 11.54 59.65 -11.59
N SER A 466 11.96 60.89 -11.89
CA SER A 466 13.31 61.40 -11.58
C SER A 466 13.65 61.33 -10.08
N VAL A 467 14.52 60.41 -9.73
CA VAL A 467 15.36 60.48 -8.52
C VAL A 467 16.78 60.65 -8.99
N ASN A 468 17.43 61.71 -8.51
CA ASN A 468 18.80 62.08 -8.91
C ASN A 468 19.78 60.92 -8.69
N ASP A 469 20.30 60.37 -9.78
CA ASP A 469 21.27 59.28 -9.86
C ASP A 469 22.71 59.68 -9.48
N ALA A 470 22.90 60.78 -8.75
CA ALA A 470 24.21 61.28 -8.42
C ALA A 470 24.91 60.55 -7.24
N ASP A 471 24.19 59.76 -6.45
CA ASP A 471 24.72 59.19 -5.18
C ASP A 471 25.10 57.68 -5.23
N LEU A 472 24.76 56.95 -6.29
CA LEU A 472 25.03 55.48 -6.38
C LEU A 472 26.42 55.12 -6.95
N ASN A 473 27.13 56.04 -7.55
CA ASN A 473 28.46 55.77 -8.15
C ASN A 473 29.63 55.72 -7.16
N SER A 474 29.38 55.85 -5.84
CA SER A 474 30.43 55.83 -4.82
C SER A 474 30.39 54.65 -3.87
N PHE A 475 29.56 53.63 -4.11
CA PHE A 475 29.42 52.47 -3.24
C PHE A 475 29.97 51.20 -3.89
N ASN A 476 30.89 50.50 -3.19
CA ASN A 476 31.46 49.23 -3.67
C ASN A 476 31.91 48.35 -2.50
N ILE A 477 31.68 47.03 -2.61
CA ILE A 477 32.09 45.99 -1.67
C ILE A 477 33.06 45.05 -2.36
N TYR A 478 34.23 44.85 -1.78
CA TYR A 478 35.27 43.99 -2.39
C TYR A 478 36.23 43.40 -1.34
N PRO A 479 36.87 42.24 -1.64
CA PRO A 479 36.60 41.36 -2.77
C PRO A 479 35.30 40.57 -2.58
N ASN A 480 34.66 40.16 -3.66
CA ASN A 480 33.56 39.22 -3.64
C ASN A 480 33.75 38.21 -4.80
N PRO A 481 34.08 36.95 -4.55
CA PRO A 481 34.15 36.26 -3.25
C PRO A 481 35.19 36.82 -2.26
N VAL A 482 34.82 36.76 -0.97
CA VAL A 482 35.67 37.27 0.12
C VAL A 482 36.37 36.12 0.85
N THR A 483 37.63 36.34 1.27
CA THR A 483 38.37 35.38 2.10
C THR A 483 38.28 35.73 3.60
N ASN A 484 38.94 36.75 4.06
CA ASN A 484 39.02 37.09 5.49
C ASN A 484 38.48 38.48 5.83
N VAL A 485 38.60 39.41 4.92
CA VAL A 485 38.22 40.82 5.14
C VAL A 485 37.42 41.34 3.94
N LEU A 486 36.28 41.87 4.21
CA LEU A 486 35.42 42.56 3.24
C LEU A 486 35.65 44.08 3.40
N ASN A 487 35.99 44.76 2.33
CA ASN A 487 36.14 46.20 2.31
C ASN A 487 34.85 46.82 1.77
N ILE A 488 34.44 47.92 2.39
CA ILE A 488 33.28 48.70 1.99
C ILE A 488 33.75 50.08 1.60
N ASN A 489 33.62 50.43 0.35
CA ASN A 489 33.88 51.82 -0.10
C ASN A 489 32.53 52.54 -0.23
N SER A 490 32.34 53.61 0.54
CA SER A 490 31.09 54.37 0.57
C SER A 490 31.40 55.84 0.77
N GLY A 491 30.68 56.67 0.04
CA GLY A 491 30.71 58.12 0.23
C GLY A 491 29.88 58.61 1.44
N LYS A 492 29.06 57.70 2.03
CA LYS A 492 28.20 57.96 3.19
C LYS A 492 28.76 57.34 4.45
N GLU A 493 28.52 57.97 5.61
CA GLU A 493 28.91 57.43 6.93
C GLU A 493 28.03 56.20 7.27
N ILE A 494 28.69 55.05 7.54
CA ILE A 494 28.04 53.78 7.86
C ILE A 494 27.84 53.72 9.38
N ILE A 495 26.61 53.49 9.81
CA ILE A 495 26.27 53.34 11.25
C ILE A 495 26.11 51.90 11.67
N LYS A 496 25.78 50.99 10.75
CA LYS A 496 25.62 49.58 11.07
C LYS A 496 25.82 48.68 9.85
N VAL A 497 26.45 47.52 10.08
CA VAL A 497 26.56 46.44 9.11
C VAL A 497 26.03 45.14 9.73
N GLU A 498 25.18 44.42 9.01
CA GLU A 498 24.66 43.11 9.39
C GLU A 498 24.92 42.12 8.25
N ILE A 499 25.46 40.93 8.58
CA ILE A 499 25.62 39.83 7.65
C ILE A 499 24.74 38.68 8.10
N THR A 500 23.89 38.21 7.21
CA THR A 500 22.92 37.13 7.45
C THR A 500 23.23 35.94 6.55
N ASP A 501 22.92 34.73 7.04
CA ASP A 501 22.92 33.53 6.21
C ASP A 501 21.67 33.48 5.29
N ILE A 502 21.59 32.45 4.49
CA ILE A 502 20.46 32.23 3.55
C ILE A 502 19.08 32.04 4.22
N LEU A 503 19.05 31.75 5.53
CA LEU A 503 17.83 31.61 6.33
C LEU A 503 17.45 32.92 7.04
N GLY A 504 18.22 34.00 6.83
CA GLY A 504 17.98 35.31 7.44
C GLY A 504 18.50 35.45 8.88
N LYS A 505 19.27 34.47 9.38
CA LYS A 505 19.90 34.55 10.69
C LYS A 505 21.10 35.49 10.66
N ILE A 506 21.14 36.49 11.56
CA ILE A 506 22.29 37.40 11.67
C ILE A 506 23.49 36.63 12.23
N ILE A 507 24.57 36.61 11.48
CA ILE A 507 25.86 35.98 11.85
C ILE A 507 26.87 37.03 12.35
N ILE A 508 26.91 38.19 11.72
CA ILE A 508 27.76 39.32 12.10
C ILE A 508 26.86 40.57 12.21
N SER A 509 27.03 41.35 13.27
CA SER A 509 26.39 42.65 13.41
C SER A 509 27.39 43.60 14.07
N GLU A 510 27.79 44.69 13.37
CA GLU A 510 28.72 45.69 13.85
C GLU A 510 28.08 47.07 13.80
N ASN A 511 28.18 47.80 14.89
CA ASN A 511 27.74 49.19 14.98
C ASN A 511 28.93 50.12 14.80
N ASN A 512 28.76 51.19 14.00
CA ASN A 512 29.82 52.14 13.62
C ASN A 512 31.08 51.43 13.12
N PRO A 513 30.96 50.50 12.14
CA PRO A 513 32.08 49.73 11.68
C PRO A 513 33.12 50.63 10.98
N THR A 514 34.37 50.19 10.98
CA THR A 514 35.34 50.70 10.01
C THR A 514 34.95 50.22 8.62
N ASN A 515 35.49 50.83 7.57
CA ASN A 515 35.23 50.39 6.20
C ASN A 515 35.78 48.97 5.87
N ARG A 516 36.03 48.17 6.91
CA ARG A 516 36.58 46.80 6.80
C ARG A 516 35.89 45.89 7.81
N ILE A 517 35.24 44.84 7.30
CA ILE A 517 34.55 43.85 8.10
C ILE A 517 35.34 42.56 8.12
N ASN A 518 35.64 42.03 9.29
CA ASN A 518 36.30 40.73 9.43
C ASN A 518 35.25 39.61 9.27
N VAL A 519 35.41 38.80 8.22
CA VAL A 519 34.56 37.70 7.87
C VAL A 519 35.28 36.34 7.94
N GLU A 520 36.43 36.27 8.62
CA GLU A 520 37.23 35.05 8.74
C GLU A 520 36.44 33.88 9.38
N LYS A 521 35.55 34.18 10.30
CA LYS A 521 34.71 33.19 11.01
C LYS A 521 33.54 32.67 10.19
N LEU A 522 33.23 33.27 9.04
CA LEU A 522 32.17 32.75 8.16
C LEU A 522 32.67 31.48 7.47
N GLN A 523 31.80 30.49 7.38
CA GLN A 523 32.02 29.29 6.57
C GLN A 523 31.87 29.63 5.08
N SER A 524 32.39 28.78 4.18
CA SER A 524 32.19 28.95 2.74
C SER A 524 30.70 28.84 2.42
N GLY A 525 30.15 29.83 1.72
CA GLY A 525 28.71 29.90 1.43
C GLY A 525 28.27 31.27 0.94
N LEU A 526 26.99 31.38 0.69
CA LEU A 526 26.31 32.61 0.28
C LEU A 526 25.73 33.34 1.49
N TYR A 527 25.97 34.64 1.58
CA TYR A 527 25.46 35.50 2.64
C TYR A 527 24.85 36.77 2.07
N SER A 528 24.03 37.44 2.86
CA SER A 528 23.51 38.77 2.56
C SER A 528 24.12 39.79 3.52
N ILE A 529 24.66 40.89 3.01
CA ILE A 529 25.14 41.98 3.82
C ILE A 529 24.18 43.17 3.69
N LYS A 530 23.69 43.67 4.84
CA LYS A 530 22.91 44.89 4.96
C LYS A 530 23.73 45.98 5.59
N ILE A 531 23.86 47.12 4.92
CA ILE A 531 24.59 48.29 5.38
C ILE A 531 23.59 49.41 5.60
N ILE A 532 23.64 50.02 6.79
CA ILE A 532 22.75 51.10 7.20
C ILE A 532 23.59 52.35 7.39
N PHE A 533 23.18 53.43 6.74
CA PHE A 533 23.86 54.71 6.76
C PHE A 533 23.26 55.65 7.80
N LYS A 534 23.96 56.72 8.11
CA LYS A 534 23.57 57.75 9.10
C LYS A 534 22.26 58.48 8.72
N ASP A 535 21.92 58.54 7.44
CA ASP A 535 20.70 59.10 6.93
C ASP A 535 19.53 58.11 6.96
N GLU A 536 19.65 56.98 7.71
CA GLU A 536 18.68 55.87 7.83
C GLU A 536 18.46 55.08 6.51
N SER A 537 19.10 55.46 5.40
CA SER A 537 19.07 54.65 4.18
C SER A 537 19.85 53.35 4.36
N SER A 538 19.51 52.29 3.62
CA SER A 538 20.21 51.03 3.69
C SER A 538 20.40 50.40 2.30
N ILE A 539 21.50 49.63 2.17
CA ILE A 539 21.80 48.82 0.98
C ILE A 539 21.93 47.38 1.41
N ILE A 540 21.38 46.46 0.60
CA ILE A 540 21.55 45.03 0.77
C ILE A 540 22.28 44.47 -0.46
N GLN A 541 23.35 43.68 -0.23
CA GLN A 541 24.11 43.04 -1.30
C GLN A 541 24.47 41.60 -0.95
N LYS A 542 24.63 40.75 -1.95
CA LYS A 542 25.09 39.37 -1.76
C LYS A 542 26.61 39.31 -1.71
N ILE A 543 27.13 38.52 -0.79
CA ILE A 543 28.58 38.22 -0.68
C ILE A 543 28.78 36.71 -0.66
N ILE A 544 29.86 36.25 -1.24
CA ILE A 544 30.28 34.85 -1.29
C ILE A 544 31.52 34.69 -0.42
N LYS A 545 31.49 33.76 0.51
CA LYS A 545 32.63 33.39 1.35
C LYS A 545 33.30 32.12 0.84
#